data_395d03ec43f6dd0c50b48168d014b094
#
_entry.id   395d03ec43f6dd0c50b48168d014b094
#
_cell.length_a   1.000
_cell.length_b   1.000
_cell.length_c   1.000
_cell.angle_alpha   90.00
_cell.angle_beta   90.00
_cell.angle_gamma   90.00
#
_symmetry.space_group_name_H-M   'P 1'
#
loop_
_entity.id
_entity.type
_entity.pdbx_description
1 polymer ?
#
loop_
_entity_poly.entity_id
_entity_poly.type
_entity_poly.pdbx_seq_one_letter_code
_entity_poly.pdbx_strand_id
1 'polypeptide(L)'
;MQLAEQIVVLVHLVGFAALLGGILVQSRSAEPEVNATMLWGGWVELSSGVVLVVLALVAGTPLDWVPVGVKLAVTLFLVLLLARNRRYLSVPRGLWALLGVLTLFNAALAVLWR
;
A
#
# COMPACT_ATOMS: atom_id res chain seq x y z
N MET A 1 8.19 21.09 4.34
CA MET A 1 7.80 19.80 4.96
C MET A 1 8.74 19.52 6.13
N GLN A 2 8.20 19.16 7.27
CA GLN A 2 8.98 18.84 8.45
C GLN A 2 9.72 17.52 8.30
N LEU A 3 10.81 17.36 9.03
CA LEU A 3 11.64 16.15 8.98
C LEU A 3 10.84 14.89 9.31
N ALA A 4 9.94 14.95 10.31
CA ALA A 4 9.10 13.83 10.69
C ALA A 4 8.23 13.36 9.51
N GLU A 5 7.61 14.27 8.78
CA GLU A 5 6.81 13.93 7.61
C GLU A 5 7.65 13.31 6.51
N GLN A 6 8.84 13.86 6.27
CA GLN A 6 9.77 13.34 5.26
C GLN A 6 10.19 11.91 5.57
N ILE A 7 10.48 11.60 6.83
CA ILE A 7 10.85 10.26 7.27
C ILE A 7 9.68 9.30 7.07
N VAL A 8 8.47 9.70 7.44
CA VAL A 8 7.29 8.84 7.28
C VAL A 8 6.98 8.61 5.80
N VAL A 9 7.12 9.63 4.95
CA VAL A 9 6.98 9.48 3.49
C VAL A 9 7.98 8.46 2.97
N LEU A 10 9.24 8.53 3.43
CA LEU A 10 10.25 7.55 3.02
C LEU A 10 9.87 6.14 3.43
N VAL A 11 9.41 5.94 4.67
CA VAL A 11 8.92 4.64 5.16
C VAL A 11 7.75 4.16 4.32
N HIS A 12 6.83 5.04 3.97
CA HIS A 12 5.68 4.74 3.12
C HIS A 12 6.12 4.26 1.74
N LEU A 13 7.10 4.92 1.14
CA LEU A 13 7.65 4.53 -0.16
C LEU A 13 8.37 3.18 -0.09
N VAL A 14 9.09 2.91 1.00
CA VAL A 14 9.72 1.58 1.22
C VAL A 14 8.66 0.49 1.31
N GLY A 15 7.56 0.75 2.03
CA GLY A 15 6.44 -0.18 2.09
C GLY A 15 5.83 -0.46 0.72
N PHE A 16 5.62 0.59 -0.07
CA PHE A 16 5.15 0.48 -1.45
C PHE A 16 6.11 -0.35 -2.31
N ALA A 17 7.40 -0.06 -2.22
CA ALA A 17 8.42 -0.78 -2.99
C ALA A 17 8.47 -2.26 -2.63
N ALA A 18 8.36 -2.59 -1.33
CA ALA A 18 8.34 -3.98 -0.87
C ALA A 18 7.09 -4.71 -1.40
N LEU A 19 5.94 -4.08 -1.34
CA LEU A 19 4.68 -4.65 -1.84
C LEU A 19 4.76 -4.88 -3.34
N LEU A 20 5.10 -3.86 -4.09
CA LEU A 20 5.19 -3.95 -5.56
C LEU A 20 6.30 -4.93 -5.99
N GLY A 21 7.45 -4.89 -5.34
CA GLY A 21 8.56 -5.80 -5.63
C GLY A 21 8.19 -7.25 -5.38
N GLY A 22 7.50 -7.52 -4.26
CA GLY A 22 7.02 -8.87 -3.95
C GLY A 22 6.00 -9.38 -4.97
N ILE A 23 5.19 -8.49 -5.54
CA ILE A 23 4.25 -8.83 -6.61
C ILE A 23 5.00 -9.09 -7.91
N LEU A 24 5.87 -8.17 -8.32
CA LEU A 24 6.54 -8.21 -9.63
C LEU A 24 7.51 -9.39 -9.77
N VAL A 25 8.17 -9.77 -8.69
CA VAL A 25 9.13 -10.89 -8.71
C VAL A 25 8.46 -12.21 -9.07
N GLN A 26 7.14 -12.29 -8.91
CA GLN A 26 6.36 -13.49 -9.21
C GLN A 26 5.67 -13.44 -10.58
N SER A 27 6.02 -12.49 -11.43
CA SER A 27 5.33 -12.29 -12.71
C SER A 27 5.35 -13.52 -13.61
N ARG A 28 6.39 -14.34 -13.51
CA ARG A 28 6.53 -15.58 -14.28
C ARG A 28 6.14 -16.83 -13.52
N SER A 29 5.73 -16.70 -12.26
CA SER A 29 5.34 -17.84 -11.47
C SER A 29 3.97 -18.35 -11.92
N ALA A 30 3.82 -19.67 -12.09
CA ALA A 30 2.53 -20.29 -12.32
C ALA A 30 1.69 -20.32 -11.05
N GLU A 31 2.33 -20.23 -9.89
CA GLU A 31 1.68 -20.32 -8.58
C GLU A 31 2.11 -19.14 -7.70
N PRO A 32 1.66 -17.92 -8.03
CA PRO A 32 1.99 -16.75 -7.19
C PRO A 32 1.37 -16.91 -5.80
N GLU A 33 2.01 -16.29 -4.82
CA GLU A 33 1.55 -16.34 -3.43
C GLU A 33 1.64 -14.96 -2.78
N VAL A 34 0.94 -14.80 -1.66
CA VAL A 34 1.14 -13.65 -0.77
C VAL A 34 2.34 -13.98 0.12
N ASN A 35 3.50 -13.45 -0.22
CA ASN A 35 4.72 -13.67 0.55
C ASN A 35 4.86 -12.65 1.68
N ALA A 36 5.85 -12.90 2.56
CA ALA A 36 6.09 -12.03 3.70
C ALA A 36 6.43 -10.59 3.30
N THR A 37 7.17 -10.41 2.21
CA THR A 37 7.55 -9.09 1.71
C THR A 37 6.32 -8.27 1.31
N MET A 38 5.36 -8.90 0.62
CA MET A 38 4.11 -8.25 0.25
C MET A 38 3.30 -7.87 1.50
N LEU A 39 3.18 -8.78 2.45
CA LEU A 39 2.40 -8.56 3.66
C LEU A 39 3.01 -7.44 4.50
N TRP A 40 4.32 -7.47 4.73
CA TRP A 40 5.02 -6.40 5.43
C TRP A 40 4.88 -5.06 4.71
N GLY A 41 5.07 -5.06 3.39
CA GLY A 41 4.92 -3.84 2.58
C GLY A 41 3.53 -3.25 2.71
N GLY A 42 2.50 -4.08 2.67
CA GLY A 42 1.11 -3.64 2.84
C GLY A 42 0.86 -3.02 4.21
N TRP A 43 1.31 -3.67 5.28
CA TRP A 43 1.15 -3.14 6.63
C TRP A 43 1.93 -1.84 6.84
N VAL A 44 3.16 -1.76 6.35
CA VAL A 44 3.97 -0.54 6.44
C VAL A 44 3.30 0.59 5.66
N GLU A 45 2.77 0.30 4.47
CA GLU A 45 2.10 1.30 3.66
C GLU A 45 0.84 1.84 4.35
N LEU A 46 0.02 0.96 4.91
CA LEU A 46 -1.18 1.36 5.65
C LEU A 46 -0.83 2.17 6.90
N SER A 47 0.09 1.67 7.70
CA SER A 47 0.49 2.32 8.96
C SER A 47 1.09 3.70 8.71
N SER A 48 2.01 3.80 7.76
CA SER A 48 2.64 5.09 7.41
C SER A 48 1.64 6.06 6.81
N GLY A 49 0.68 5.58 6.03
CA GLY A 49 -0.39 6.42 5.50
C GLY A 49 -1.25 7.02 6.60
N VAL A 50 -1.61 6.23 7.61
CA VAL A 50 -2.36 6.71 8.78
C VAL A 50 -1.54 7.74 9.56
N VAL A 51 -0.25 7.48 9.78
CA VAL A 51 0.64 8.42 10.48
C VAL A 51 0.74 9.73 9.72
N LEU A 52 0.83 9.71 8.39
CA LEU A 52 0.85 10.94 7.58
C LEU A 52 -0.41 11.78 7.77
N VAL A 53 -1.58 11.15 7.85
CA VAL A 53 -2.83 11.86 8.13
C VAL A 53 -2.80 12.49 9.52
N VAL A 54 -2.34 11.75 10.52
CA VAL A 54 -2.24 12.27 11.90
C VAL A 54 -1.27 13.45 11.96
N LEU A 55 -0.11 13.36 11.32
CA LEU A 55 0.86 14.45 11.28
C LEU A 55 0.27 15.70 10.62
N ALA A 56 -0.49 15.54 9.54
CA ALA A 56 -1.14 16.64 8.88
C ALA A 56 -2.19 17.31 9.79
N LEU A 57 -2.96 16.51 10.52
CA LEU A 57 -3.95 17.04 11.48
C LEU A 57 -3.27 17.80 12.62
N VAL A 58 -2.20 17.26 13.16
CA VAL A 58 -1.44 17.91 14.25
C VAL A 58 -0.82 19.22 13.77
N ALA A 59 -0.32 19.25 12.54
CA ALA A 59 0.27 20.45 11.95
C ALA A 59 -0.78 21.50 11.53
N GLY A 60 -2.07 21.17 11.59
CA GLY A 60 -3.12 22.08 11.15
C GLY A 60 -3.21 22.23 9.65
N THR A 61 -2.62 21.32 8.89
CA THR A 61 -2.67 21.33 7.43
C THR A 61 -4.08 21.01 6.96
N PRO A 62 -4.67 21.83 6.05
CA PRO A 62 -5.98 21.50 5.49
C PRO A 62 -5.90 20.19 4.70
N LEU A 63 -6.88 19.29 4.90
CA LEU A 63 -6.98 18.03 4.19
C LEU A 63 -8.25 17.99 3.38
N ASP A 64 -8.13 17.53 2.14
CA ASP A 64 -9.30 17.12 1.37
C ASP A 64 -9.60 15.67 1.72
N TRP A 65 -10.70 15.47 2.45
CA TRP A 65 -11.04 14.16 2.99
C TRP A 65 -11.50 13.16 1.94
N VAL A 66 -11.93 13.61 0.75
CA VAL A 66 -12.34 12.69 -0.31
C VAL A 66 -11.16 11.91 -0.84
N PRO A 67 -10.06 12.53 -1.33
CA PRO A 67 -8.90 11.75 -1.77
C PRO A 67 -8.22 10.99 -0.63
N VAL A 68 -8.15 11.55 0.58
CA VAL A 68 -7.60 10.86 1.75
C VAL A 68 -8.39 9.59 2.04
N GLY A 69 -9.73 9.68 2.06
CA GLY A 69 -10.60 8.54 2.31
C GLY A 69 -10.47 7.46 1.24
N VAL A 70 -10.42 7.86 -0.03
CA VAL A 70 -10.25 6.90 -1.14
C VAL A 70 -8.92 6.17 -1.05
N LYS A 71 -7.83 6.90 -0.80
CA LYS A 71 -6.49 6.29 -0.68
C LYS A 71 -6.42 5.31 0.48
N LEU A 72 -6.97 5.68 1.64
CA LEU A 72 -6.99 4.80 2.80
C LEU A 72 -7.88 3.59 2.56
N ALA A 73 -9.03 3.76 1.91
CA ALA A 73 -9.94 2.66 1.61
C ALA A 73 -9.29 1.64 0.66
N VAL A 74 -8.61 2.12 -0.38
CA VAL A 74 -7.89 1.23 -1.32
C VAL A 74 -6.78 0.48 -0.61
N THR A 75 -5.99 1.16 0.21
CA THR A 75 -4.90 0.55 0.97
C THR A 75 -5.43 -0.49 1.95
N LEU A 76 -6.50 -0.16 2.67
CA LEU A 76 -7.12 -1.09 3.61
C LEU A 76 -7.65 -2.33 2.89
N PHE A 77 -8.34 -2.16 1.77
CA PHE A 77 -8.85 -3.27 0.97
C PHE A 77 -7.71 -4.17 0.51
N LEU A 78 -6.62 -3.57 0.02
CA LEU A 78 -5.42 -4.28 -0.41
C LEU A 78 -4.82 -5.11 0.74
N VAL A 79 -4.65 -4.50 1.92
CA VAL A 79 -4.11 -5.18 3.10
C VAL A 79 -5.03 -6.31 3.56
N LEU A 80 -6.35 -6.11 3.52
CA LEU A 80 -7.30 -7.17 3.86
C LEU A 80 -7.20 -8.35 2.91
N LEU A 81 -7.05 -8.10 1.60
CA LEU A 81 -6.83 -9.18 0.63
C LEU A 81 -5.52 -9.91 0.91
N LEU A 82 -4.45 -9.20 1.20
CA LEU A 82 -3.16 -9.80 1.53
C LEU A 82 -3.26 -10.66 2.79
N ALA A 83 -3.83 -10.13 3.85
CA ALA A 83 -3.94 -10.83 5.13
C ALA A 83 -4.83 -12.07 5.02
N ARG A 84 -5.91 -11.99 4.25
CA ARG A 84 -6.83 -13.10 4.06
C ARG A 84 -6.20 -14.23 3.25
N ASN A 85 -5.32 -13.91 2.31
CA ASN A 85 -4.74 -14.88 1.40
C ASN A 85 -3.35 -15.36 1.80
N ARG A 86 -2.82 -14.88 2.92
CA ARG A 86 -1.45 -15.22 3.38
C ARG A 86 -1.26 -16.69 3.71
N ARG A 87 -2.35 -17.40 4.02
CA ARG A 87 -2.30 -18.81 4.44
C ARG A 87 -2.34 -19.79 3.26
N TYR A 88 -2.66 -19.32 2.08
CA TYR A 88 -2.73 -20.18 0.92
C TYR A 88 -1.34 -20.39 0.34
N LEU A 89 -1.08 -21.60 -0.13
CA LEU A 89 0.18 -21.94 -0.80
C LEU A 89 0.35 -21.17 -2.10
N SER A 90 -0.78 -20.90 -2.77
CA SER A 90 -0.79 -20.07 -3.98
C SER A 90 -2.13 -19.36 -4.07
N VAL A 91 -2.15 -18.29 -4.87
CA VAL A 91 -3.37 -17.55 -5.18
C VAL A 91 -3.62 -17.60 -6.69
N PRO A 92 -4.89 -17.46 -7.13
CA PRO A 92 -5.16 -17.37 -8.56
C PRO A 92 -4.39 -16.21 -9.20
N ARG A 93 -3.92 -16.40 -10.43
CA ARG A 93 -3.22 -15.32 -11.14
C ARG A 93 -4.10 -14.08 -11.31
N GLY A 94 -5.41 -14.25 -11.41
CA GLY A 94 -6.33 -13.12 -11.44
C GLY A 94 -6.26 -12.28 -10.16
N LEU A 95 -6.17 -12.94 -9.00
CA LEU A 95 -6.00 -12.24 -7.73
C LEU A 95 -4.62 -11.58 -7.64
N TRP A 96 -3.55 -12.27 -8.08
CA TRP A 96 -2.22 -11.69 -8.15
C TRP A 96 -2.21 -10.42 -9.00
N ALA A 97 -2.83 -10.47 -10.18
CA ALA A 97 -2.94 -9.31 -11.06
C ALA A 97 -3.75 -8.18 -10.42
N LEU A 98 -4.83 -8.52 -9.71
CA LEU A 98 -5.63 -7.54 -8.98
C LEU A 98 -4.82 -6.83 -7.91
N LEU A 99 -4.01 -7.57 -7.15
CA LEU A 99 -3.14 -6.98 -6.14
C LEU A 99 -2.16 -5.99 -6.76
N GLY A 100 -1.57 -6.35 -7.91
CA GLY A 100 -0.67 -5.46 -8.64
C GLY A 100 -1.37 -4.20 -9.15
N VAL A 101 -2.55 -4.37 -9.74
CA VAL A 101 -3.35 -3.23 -10.25
C VAL A 101 -3.76 -2.31 -9.10
N LEU A 102 -4.22 -2.86 -7.98
CA LEU A 102 -4.59 -2.05 -6.82
C LEU A 102 -3.40 -1.29 -6.24
N THR A 103 -2.23 -1.92 -6.20
CA THR A 103 -1.00 -1.29 -5.71
C THR A 103 -0.63 -0.10 -6.60
N LEU A 104 -0.64 -0.29 -7.93
CA LEU A 104 -0.34 0.78 -8.87
C LEU A 104 -1.42 1.87 -8.87
N PHE A 105 -2.68 1.47 -8.77
CA PHE A 105 -3.80 2.42 -8.67
C PHE A 105 -3.65 3.30 -7.43
N ASN A 106 -3.31 2.71 -6.30
CA ASN A 106 -3.10 3.46 -5.06
C ASN A 106 -1.93 4.45 -5.19
N ALA A 107 -0.85 4.04 -5.84
CA ALA A 107 0.28 4.92 -6.12
C ALA A 107 -0.14 6.07 -7.06
N ALA A 108 -0.93 5.77 -8.08
CA ALA A 108 -1.44 6.80 -8.99
C ALA A 108 -2.32 7.82 -8.25
N LEU A 109 -3.20 7.36 -7.36
CA LEU A 109 -4.00 8.25 -6.52
C LEU A 109 -3.11 9.16 -5.67
N ALA A 110 -2.04 8.61 -5.10
CA ALA A 110 -1.13 9.37 -4.25
C ALA A 110 -0.39 10.46 -5.02
N VAL A 111 -0.04 10.21 -6.27
CA VAL A 111 0.71 11.14 -7.11
C VAL A 111 -0.20 12.12 -7.84
N LEU A 112 -1.29 11.63 -8.39
CA LEU A 112 -2.15 12.41 -9.31
C LEU A 112 -3.27 13.15 -8.59
N TRP A 113 -3.72 12.65 -7.47
CA TRP A 113 -4.81 13.23 -6.70
C TRP A 113 -4.32 13.71 -5.34
N ARG A 114 -3.73 14.84 -5.35
CA ARG A 114 -3.19 15.49 -4.16
C ARG A 114 -4.16 16.47 -3.53
#